data_fcbf22d6fe2b8b1d83a113e809f7a43e
#
_entry.id   fcbf22d6fe2b8b1d83a113e809f7a43e
#
_cell.length_a   1.000
_cell.length_b   1.000
_cell.length_c   1.000
_cell.angle_alpha   90.00
_cell.angle_beta   90.00
_cell.angle_gamma   90.00
#
_symmetry.space_group_name_H-M   'P 1'
#
loop_
_entity.id
_entity.type
_entity.pdbx_description
1 polymer ?
#
loop_
_entity_poly.entity_id
_entity_poly.type
_entity_poly.pdbx_seq_one_letter_code
_entity_poly.pdbx_strand_id
1 'polypeptide(L)'
;MNTINNPTRVDIDAILVWLQDPNISDIHLTSSWKSSYRLNGEIIKDDKIPLLTDEHMEVIIKQLFQNNVQSMDKFVCDKESDFSYEWKNWISYRVNAFFERWKIGIVIRKISPNIKTLEEMMFSNLADSIKKNILAAKKWLFLVTGPTWSWKSTSIVTMLEHINKNRTENIMTIEDPIEYIFKSDKCIISQREVGHDTWSFKNALRAVMREDPDIIFVWEIRDSETAETVLSLAESWHLVFSTLHTWSASHTLGRFLSFFPANMQASVSDRLADILLWIQSQMLVRRSDVKARIGVYEFLLNTTAVKNNLKKMDFWQVDSIIEASTSVWMITMQQYAKKLLWKNLINIKDVEHLFKNAENQKAQMQNQAIPLTR
;
A
#
# COMPACT_ATOMS: atom_id res chain seq x y z
N MET A 1 -34.02 -2.72 -18.42
CA MET A 1 -34.63 -1.89 -17.35
C MET A 1 -35.84 -2.56 -16.68
N ASN A 2 -35.83 -3.88 -16.40
CA ASN A 2 -37.03 -4.56 -15.89
C ASN A 2 -36.73 -5.75 -14.98
N THR A 3 -35.87 -5.61 -13.95
CA THR A 3 -35.59 -6.74 -13.02
C THR A 3 -35.59 -6.38 -11.54
N ILE A 4 -35.95 -5.13 -11.19
CA ILE A 4 -36.00 -4.70 -9.77
C ILE A 4 -37.42 -4.72 -9.18
N ASN A 5 -38.44 -5.03 -9.98
CA ASN A 5 -39.85 -5.00 -9.53
C ASN A 5 -40.36 -6.29 -8.89
N ASN A 6 -39.51 -7.28 -8.61
CA ASN A 6 -39.88 -8.48 -7.86
C ASN A 6 -39.28 -8.38 -6.46
N PRO A 7 -40.05 -8.18 -5.38
CA PRO A 7 -39.51 -7.95 -4.03
C PRO A 7 -38.75 -9.15 -3.44
N THR A 8 -38.71 -10.28 -4.14
CA THR A 8 -38.02 -11.50 -3.69
C THR A 8 -36.71 -11.80 -4.40
N ARG A 9 -36.26 -10.96 -5.33
CA ARG A 9 -35.05 -11.25 -6.14
C ARG A 9 -34.17 -10.00 -6.30
N VAL A 10 -33.48 -9.63 -5.22
CA VAL A 10 -32.36 -8.68 -5.35
C VAL A 10 -31.14 -9.45 -5.87
N ASP A 11 -30.63 -9.00 -7.01
CA ASP A 11 -29.44 -9.56 -7.66
C ASP A 11 -28.28 -8.57 -7.50
N ILE A 12 -27.18 -9.03 -6.91
CA ILE A 12 -25.95 -8.24 -6.78
C ILE A 12 -25.45 -7.75 -8.15
N ASP A 13 -25.66 -8.54 -9.19
CA ASP A 13 -25.29 -8.17 -10.57
C ASP A 13 -25.96 -6.85 -11.00
N ALA A 14 -27.22 -6.64 -10.66
CA ALA A 14 -27.93 -5.40 -11.00
C ALA A 14 -27.35 -4.17 -10.27
N ILE A 15 -26.82 -4.39 -9.05
CA ILE A 15 -26.16 -3.35 -8.27
C ILE A 15 -24.78 -3.05 -8.84
N LEU A 16 -23.99 -4.05 -9.19
CA LEU A 16 -22.63 -3.87 -9.70
C LEU A 16 -22.58 -3.20 -11.09
N VAL A 17 -23.67 -3.26 -11.86
CA VAL A 17 -23.77 -2.49 -13.11
C VAL A 17 -23.59 -0.98 -12.88
N TRP A 18 -23.99 -0.45 -11.73
CA TRP A 18 -23.81 0.97 -11.40
C TRP A 18 -22.35 1.37 -11.27
N LEU A 19 -21.50 0.46 -10.75
CA LEU A 19 -20.04 0.64 -10.65
C LEU A 19 -19.33 0.56 -12.01
N GLN A 20 -20.04 0.33 -13.11
CA GLN A 20 -19.47 0.43 -14.46
C GLN A 20 -19.28 1.90 -14.89
N ASP A 21 -20.03 2.85 -14.31
CA ASP A 21 -19.76 4.27 -14.50
C ASP A 21 -18.37 4.60 -13.88
N PRO A 22 -17.42 5.10 -14.69
CA PRO A 22 -16.08 5.41 -14.22
C PRO A 22 -16.02 6.53 -13.16
N ASN A 23 -17.08 7.32 -13.04
CA ASN A 23 -17.19 8.40 -12.08
C ASN A 23 -17.69 7.93 -10.71
N ILE A 24 -18.23 6.71 -10.62
CA ILE A 24 -18.69 6.11 -9.36
C ILE A 24 -17.54 5.29 -8.77
N SER A 25 -17.09 5.65 -7.58
CA SER A 25 -16.01 4.97 -6.88
C SER A 25 -16.47 3.92 -5.88
N ASP A 26 -17.58 4.18 -5.20
CA ASP A 26 -18.08 3.32 -4.11
C ASP A 26 -19.61 3.24 -4.15
N ILE A 27 -20.16 2.09 -3.75
CA ILE A 27 -21.58 1.91 -3.44
C ILE A 27 -21.71 1.54 -1.96
N HIS A 28 -22.67 2.16 -1.30
CA HIS A 28 -23.02 1.91 0.10
C HIS A 28 -24.42 1.31 0.18
N LEU A 29 -24.51 0.06 0.62
CA LEU A 29 -25.76 -0.70 0.76
C LEU A 29 -26.10 -0.89 2.23
N THR A 30 -27.36 -0.70 2.61
CA THR A 30 -27.86 -0.91 3.95
C THR A 30 -29.40 -0.95 3.94
N SER A 31 -29.99 -1.63 4.93
CA SER A 31 -31.42 -1.57 5.18
C SER A 31 -31.82 -0.46 6.15
N SER A 32 -30.85 0.24 6.76
CA SER A 32 -31.11 1.29 7.77
C SER A 32 -31.56 2.61 7.14
N TRP A 33 -31.09 2.88 5.94
CA TRP A 33 -31.42 4.07 5.14
C TRP A 33 -31.30 3.74 3.65
N LYS A 34 -31.57 4.74 2.83
CA LYS A 34 -31.48 4.60 1.39
C LYS A 34 -30.02 4.36 0.96
N SER A 35 -29.80 3.31 0.17
CA SER A 35 -28.50 3.02 -0.43
C SER A 35 -28.00 4.22 -1.24
N SER A 36 -26.71 4.41 -1.26
CA SER A 36 -26.05 5.57 -1.86
C SER A 36 -24.78 5.17 -2.59
N TYR A 37 -24.29 6.05 -3.45
CA TYR A 37 -23.00 5.86 -4.12
C TYR A 37 -22.18 7.14 -4.09
N ARG A 38 -20.87 7.00 -4.29
CA ARG A 38 -19.94 8.11 -4.36
C ARG A 38 -19.63 8.45 -5.81
N LEU A 39 -20.11 9.59 -6.27
CA LEU A 39 -19.89 10.14 -7.61
C LEU A 39 -18.92 11.31 -7.54
N ASN A 40 -17.78 11.21 -8.21
CA ASN A 40 -16.74 12.26 -8.22
C ASN A 40 -16.32 12.74 -6.81
N GLY A 41 -16.38 11.83 -5.81
CA GLY A 41 -16.03 12.12 -4.41
C GLY A 41 -17.20 12.58 -3.54
N GLU A 42 -18.38 12.85 -4.08
CA GLU A 42 -19.58 13.27 -3.34
C GLU A 42 -20.55 12.10 -3.14
N ILE A 43 -21.17 12.02 -1.96
CA ILE A 43 -22.20 10.99 -1.68
C ILE A 43 -23.53 11.43 -2.28
N ILE A 44 -24.06 10.58 -3.17
CA ILE A 44 -25.35 10.76 -3.84
C ILE A 44 -26.32 9.71 -3.29
N LYS A 45 -27.49 10.17 -2.86
CA LYS A 45 -28.65 9.34 -2.53
C LYS A 45 -29.59 9.37 -3.72
N ASP A 46 -29.63 8.29 -4.49
CA ASP A 46 -30.42 8.23 -5.72
C ASP A 46 -31.76 7.51 -5.46
N ASP A 47 -32.87 8.13 -5.91
CA ASP A 47 -34.23 7.56 -5.82
C ASP A 47 -34.42 6.34 -6.72
N LYS A 48 -33.49 6.10 -7.63
CA LYS A 48 -33.52 4.92 -8.51
C LYS A 48 -33.02 3.65 -7.80
N ILE A 49 -32.28 3.77 -6.70
CA ILE A 49 -31.89 2.61 -5.89
C ILE A 49 -33.05 2.30 -4.94
N PRO A 50 -33.66 1.11 -5.01
CA PRO A 50 -34.75 0.75 -4.12
C PRO A 50 -34.28 0.69 -2.66
N LEU A 51 -35.20 0.93 -1.73
CA LEU A 51 -34.95 0.70 -0.32
C LEU A 51 -34.74 -0.81 -0.10
N LEU A 52 -33.59 -1.18 0.42
CA LEU A 52 -33.27 -2.58 0.73
C LEU A 52 -33.86 -2.96 2.08
N THR A 53 -34.40 -4.17 2.19
CA THR A 53 -34.84 -4.77 3.46
C THR A 53 -33.69 -5.58 4.09
N ASP A 54 -33.88 -6.02 5.35
CA ASP A 54 -32.89 -6.87 6.01
C ASP A 54 -32.73 -8.20 5.26
N GLU A 55 -33.82 -8.78 4.74
CA GLU A 55 -33.78 -10.00 3.92
C GLU A 55 -33.02 -9.79 2.60
N HIS A 56 -33.17 -8.61 1.96
CA HIS A 56 -32.39 -8.27 0.78
C HIS A 56 -30.89 -8.23 1.10
N MET A 57 -30.51 -7.62 2.23
CA MET A 57 -29.12 -7.54 2.65
C MET A 57 -28.52 -8.93 2.95
N GLU A 58 -29.30 -9.84 3.53
CA GLU A 58 -28.87 -11.23 3.73
C GLU A 58 -28.66 -11.99 2.43
N VAL A 59 -29.49 -11.74 1.42
CA VAL A 59 -29.32 -12.36 0.11
C VAL A 59 -28.08 -11.80 -0.59
N ILE A 60 -27.89 -10.47 -0.58
CA ILE A 60 -26.73 -9.81 -1.17
C ILE A 60 -25.42 -10.31 -0.53
N ILE A 61 -25.36 -10.37 0.79
CA ILE A 61 -24.13 -10.79 1.47
C ILE A 61 -23.78 -12.25 1.17
N LYS A 62 -24.78 -13.14 1.08
CA LYS A 62 -24.57 -14.54 0.67
C LYS A 62 -24.08 -14.65 -0.78
N GLN A 63 -24.59 -13.81 -1.69
CA GLN A 63 -24.11 -13.76 -3.06
C GLN A 63 -22.68 -13.26 -3.14
N LEU A 64 -22.30 -12.25 -2.35
CA LEU A 64 -20.94 -11.69 -2.31
C LEU A 64 -19.91 -12.66 -1.72
N PHE A 65 -20.28 -13.41 -0.69
CA PHE A 65 -19.39 -14.43 -0.15
C PHE A 65 -19.24 -15.64 -1.08
N GLN A 66 -20.27 -15.95 -1.89
CA GLN A 66 -20.26 -17.13 -2.78
C GLN A 66 -19.78 -18.38 -2.03
N ASN A 67 -18.59 -18.89 -2.43
CA ASN A 67 -17.96 -20.05 -1.81
C ASN A 67 -16.87 -19.69 -0.79
N ASN A 68 -16.73 -18.39 -0.45
CA ASN A 68 -15.73 -17.93 0.53
C ASN A 68 -16.23 -18.15 1.97
N VAL A 69 -16.16 -19.40 2.41
CA VAL A 69 -16.61 -19.83 3.75
C VAL A 69 -15.87 -19.08 4.85
N GLN A 70 -14.56 -18.85 4.65
CA GLN A 70 -13.72 -18.19 5.66
C GLN A 70 -14.13 -16.73 5.89
N SER A 71 -14.41 -15.97 4.84
CA SER A 71 -14.89 -14.58 4.98
C SER A 71 -16.30 -14.54 5.59
N MET A 72 -17.13 -15.52 5.28
CA MET A 72 -18.46 -15.66 5.88
C MET A 72 -18.35 -15.95 7.38
N ASP A 73 -17.52 -16.91 7.80
CA ASP A 73 -17.29 -17.24 9.20
C ASP A 73 -16.74 -16.04 9.98
N LYS A 74 -15.77 -15.32 9.39
CA LYS A 74 -15.22 -14.09 9.95
C LYS A 74 -16.32 -13.03 10.13
N PHE A 75 -17.15 -12.80 9.12
CA PHE A 75 -18.25 -11.86 9.18
C PHE A 75 -19.25 -12.19 10.32
N VAL A 76 -19.55 -13.46 10.51
CA VAL A 76 -20.46 -13.91 11.59
C VAL A 76 -19.81 -13.73 12.96
N CYS A 77 -18.52 -14.07 13.11
CA CYS A 77 -17.80 -14.03 14.39
C CYS A 77 -17.38 -12.61 14.78
N ASP A 78 -16.69 -11.90 13.87
CA ASP A 78 -16.06 -10.60 14.12
C ASP A 78 -17.01 -9.43 13.88
N LYS A 79 -18.18 -9.69 13.27
CA LYS A 79 -19.18 -8.71 12.85
C LYS A 79 -18.70 -7.78 11.74
N GLU A 80 -17.58 -8.10 11.12
CA GLU A 80 -17.01 -7.39 9.95
C GLU A 80 -16.16 -8.34 9.11
N SER A 81 -16.07 -8.06 7.81
CA SER A 81 -15.19 -8.77 6.89
C SER A 81 -14.82 -7.86 5.72
N ASP A 82 -13.53 -7.84 5.36
CA ASP A 82 -12.99 -7.13 4.19
C ASP A 82 -12.42 -8.19 3.25
N PHE A 83 -12.88 -8.22 2.00
CA PHE A 83 -12.52 -9.26 1.02
C PHE A 83 -12.67 -8.77 -0.41
N SER A 84 -12.01 -9.45 -1.36
CA SER A 84 -12.21 -9.21 -2.77
C SER A 84 -13.39 -10.02 -3.31
N TYR A 85 -14.08 -9.48 -4.29
CA TYR A 85 -15.17 -10.14 -5.01
C TYR A 85 -14.91 -10.01 -6.52
N GLU A 86 -14.84 -11.13 -7.19
CA GLU A 86 -14.69 -11.17 -8.64
C GLU A 86 -16.06 -11.30 -9.32
N TRP A 87 -16.36 -10.36 -10.20
CA TRP A 87 -17.57 -10.34 -10.98
C TRP A 87 -17.29 -10.78 -12.43
N LYS A 88 -18.32 -10.80 -13.25
CA LYS A 88 -18.24 -11.16 -14.69
C LYS A 88 -17.11 -10.41 -15.40
N ASN A 89 -16.46 -11.06 -16.35
CA ASN A 89 -15.37 -10.49 -17.15
C ASN A 89 -14.14 -10.03 -16.31
N TRP A 90 -13.84 -10.72 -15.22
CA TRP A 90 -12.65 -10.45 -14.36
C TRP A 90 -12.64 -9.05 -13.75
N ILE A 91 -13.82 -8.45 -13.58
CA ILE A 91 -13.94 -7.18 -12.85
C ILE A 91 -13.94 -7.50 -11.37
N SER A 92 -12.97 -6.94 -10.65
CA SER A 92 -12.80 -7.17 -9.22
C SER A 92 -13.25 -5.98 -8.40
N TYR A 93 -13.83 -6.28 -7.25
CA TYR A 93 -14.31 -5.31 -6.28
C TYR A 93 -13.73 -5.63 -4.90
N ARG A 94 -13.42 -4.60 -4.13
CA ARG A 94 -13.19 -4.70 -2.71
C ARG A 94 -14.52 -4.53 -1.99
N VAL A 95 -14.86 -5.45 -1.13
CA VAL A 95 -16.10 -5.46 -0.37
C VAL A 95 -15.77 -5.39 1.12
N ASN A 96 -16.32 -4.40 1.79
CA ASN A 96 -16.31 -4.36 3.26
C ASN A 96 -17.75 -4.57 3.74
N ALA A 97 -17.97 -5.64 4.47
CA ALA A 97 -19.25 -5.98 5.10
C ALA A 97 -19.13 -5.82 6.62
N PHE A 98 -20.11 -5.20 7.25
CA PHE A 98 -20.10 -4.91 8.68
C PHE A 98 -21.52 -4.88 9.26
N PHE A 99 -21.63 -4.99 10.59
CA PHE A 99 -22.89 -4.76 11.28
C PHE A 99 -22.94 -3.34 11.86
N GLU A 100 -24.08 -2.67 11.66
CA GLU A 100 -24.44 -1.43 12.33
C GLU A 100 -25.84 -1.54 12.93
N ARG A 101 -25.99 -1.26 14.23
CA ARG A 101 -27.29 -1.34 14.91
C ARG A 101 -28.05 -2.64 14.57
N TRP A 102 -27.35 -3.78 14.59
CA TRP A 102 -27.86 -5.13 14.29
C TRP A 102 -28.22 -5.38 12.81
N LYS A 103 -27.98 -4.45 11.92
CA LYS A 103 -28.23 -4.52 10.49
C LYS A 103 -26.95 -4.64 9.71
N ILE A 104 -27.05 -5.27 8.53
CA ILE A 104 -25.91 -5.44 7.63
C ILE A 104 -25.70 -4.14 6.84
N GLY A 105 -24.46 -3.64 6.88
CA GLY A 105 -23.94 -2.62 5.99
C GLY A 105 -22.90 -3.20 5.05
N ILE A 106 -22.88 -2.77 3.78
CA ILE A 106 -21.90 -3.22 2.78
C ILE A 106 -21.39 -2.01 2.01
N VAL A 107 -20.08 -1.91 1.88
CA VAL A 107 -19.43 -0.95 0.98
C VAL A 107 -18.69 -1.71 -0.09
N ILE A 108 -19.00 -1.41 -1.36
CA ILE A 108 -18.38 -2.04 -2.51
C ILE A 108 -17.61 -0.98 -3.27
N ARG A 109 -16.32 -1.22 -3.50
CA ARG A 109 -15.41 -0.37 -4.27
C ARG A 109 -14.87 -1.12 -5.48
N LYS A 110 -14.92 -0.50 -6.65
CA LYS A 110 -14.31 -1.07 -7.84
C LYS A 110 -12.78 -1.03 -7.74
N ILE A 111 -12.13 -2.16 -7.95
CA ILE A 111 -10.68 -2.24 -8.09
C ILE A 111 -10.31 -1.73 -9.49
N SER A 112 -9.42 -0.75 -9.54
CA SER A 112 -9.01 -0.17 -10.82
C SER A 112 -8.16 -1.16 -11.62
N PRO A 113 -8.51 -1.47 -12.88
CA PRO A 113 -7.65 -2.28 -13.73
C PRO A 113 -6.45 -1.50 -14.28
N ASN A 114 -6.45 -0.17 -14.13
CA ASN A 114 -5.41 0.69 -14.69
C ASN A 114 -4.29 0.90 -13.68
N ILE A 115 -3.18 0.24 -13.91
CA ILE A 115 -1.95 0.42 -13.16
C ILE A 115 -1.18 1.61 -13.77
N LYS A 116 -0.86 2.60 -12.93
CA LYS A 116 -0.07 3.78 -13.34
C LYS A 116 1.36 3.38 -13.71
N THR A 117 1.99 4.18 -14.56
CA THR A 117 3.43 4.08 -14.80
C THR A 117 4.22 4.87 -13.75
N LEU A 118 5.52 4.60 -13.62
CA LEU A 118 6.38 5.35 -12.70
C LEU A 118 6.46 6.83 -13.09
N GLU A 119 6.43 7.16 -14.38
CA GLU A 119 6.45 8.52 -14.90
C GLU A 119 5.18 9.31 -14.58
N GLU A 120 4.04 8.61 -14.44
CA GLU A 120 2.78 9.23 -14.00
C GLU A 120 2.76 9.51 -12.50
N MET A 121 3.60 8.82 -11.74
CA MET A 121 3.65 8.94 -10.29
C MET A 121 4.69 9.94 -9.81
N MET A 122 5.85 10.00 -10.48
CA MET A 122 7.01 10.79 -10.03
C MET A 122 7.76 11.46 -11.19
N PHE A 123 8.76 12.28 -10.88
CA PHE A 123 9.60 12.89 -11.89
C PHE A 123 10.32 11.85 -12.75
N SER A 124 10.36 12.07 -14.08
CA SER A 124 10.88 11.10 -15.06
C SER A 124 12.32 10.66 -14.75
N ASN A 125 13.21 11.59 -14.38
CA ASN A 125 14.59 11.26 -14.03
C ASN A 125 14.71 10.32 -12.82
N LEU A 126 13.78 10.41 -11.89
CA LEU A 126 13.72 9.53 -10.73
C LEU A 126 13.12 8.17 -11.11
N ALA A 127 12.05 8.17 -11.92
CA ALA A 127 11.47 6.97 -12.50
C ALA A 127 12.53 6.14 -13.26
N ASP A 128 13.32 6.78 -14.12
CA ASP A 128 14.39 6.13 -14.88
C ASP A 128 15.46 5.53 -13.95
N SER A 129 15.82 6.24 -12.88
CA SER A 129 16.79 5.75 -11.90
C SER A 129 16.27 4.53 -11.14
N ILE A 130 15.00 4.54 -10.73
CA ILE A 130 14.35 3.39 -10.09
C ILE A 130 14.37 2.19 -11.05
N LYS A 131 13.95 2.37 -12.29
CA LYS A 131 13.94 1.31 -13.29
C LYS A 131 15.33 0.70 -13.49
N LYS A 132 16.35 1.55 -13.69
CA LYS A 132 17.70 1.10 -14.01
C LYS A 132 18.44 0.48 -12.83
N ASN A 133 18.31 1.04 -11.64
CA ASN A 133 19.17 0.69 -10.51
C ASN A 133 18.47 -0.20 -9.48
N ILE A 134 17.15 -0.15 -9.40
CA ILE A 134 16.36 -0.84 -8.35
C ILE A 134 15.58 -2.00 -8.94
N LEU A 135 14.78 -1.75 -9.97
CA LEU A 135 13.96 -2.79 -10.57
C LEU A 135 14.77 -3.76 -11.45
N ALA A 136 16.04 -3.49 -11.68
CA ALA A 136 16.99 -4.43 -12.26
C ALA A 136 17.61 -5.39 -11.22
N ALA A 137 17.47 -5.11 -9.91
CA ALA A 137 17.97 -5.99 -8.86
C ALA A 137 17.22 -7.33 -8.86
N LYS A 138 17.95 -8.39 -8.52
CA LYS A 138 17.39 -9.75 -8.45
C LYS A 138 17.15 -10.24 -7.04
N LYS A 139 17.61 -9.50 -6.05
CA LYS A 139 17.51 -9.86 -4.64
C LYS A 139 17.46 -8.61 -3.77
N TRP A 140 17.18 -8.81 -2.48
CA TRP A 140 17.19 -7.83 -1.42
C TRP A 140 15.83 -7.22 -1.11
N LEU A 141 15.80 -6.37 -0.08
CA LEU A 141 14.57 -5.82 0.48
C LEU A 141 14.31 -4.40 -0.03
N PHE A 142 13.12 -4.19 -0.55
CA PHE A 142 12.57 -2.89 -0.92
C PHE A 142 11.40 -2.54 0.01
N LEU A 143 11.47 -1.41 0.71
CA LEU A 143 10.41 -0.94 1.60
C LEU A 143 9.73 0.32 1.05
N VAL A 144 8.41 0.28 0.97
CA VAL A 144 7.58 1.45 0.67
C VAL A 144 6.82 1.86 1.92
N THR A 145 6.97 3.11 2.34
CA THR A 145 6.40 3.56 3.60
C THR A 145 5.61 4.86 3.45
N GLY A 146 4.75 5.13 4.41
CA GLY A 146 3.90 6.32 4.43
C GLY A 146 2.60 6.07 5.19
N PRO A 147 1.84 7.12 5.50
CA PRO A 147 0.55 7.00 6.18
C PRO A 147 -0.46 6.20 5.36
N THR A 148 -1.58 5.87 5.98
CA THR A 148 -2.74 5.32 5.25
C THR A 148 -3.16 6.28 4.14
N TRP A 149 -3.59 5.76 2.99
CA TRP A 149 -3.98 6.55 1.80
C TRP A 149 -2.84 7.30 1.10
N SER A 150 -1.58 6.90 1.30
CA SER A 150 -0.42 7.51 0.62
C SER A 150 -0.01 6.82 -0.69
N TRP A 151 -0.81 5.90 -1.22
CA TRP A 151 -0.54 5.12 -2.45
C TRP A 151 0.65 4.14 -2.33
N LYS A 152 0.92 3.58 -1.16
CA LYS A 152 2.00 2.58 -0.99
C LYS A 152 1.84 1.38 -1.92
N SER A 153 0.68 0.73 -1.84
CA SER A 153 0.34 -0.40 -2.72
C SER A 153 0.41 -0.01 -4.19
N THR A 154 -0.12 1.17 -4.56
CA THR A 154 -0.03 1.69 -5.92
C THR A 154 1.43 1.81 -6.40
N SER A 155 2.34 2.29 -5.55
CA SER A 155 3.76 2.39 -5.90
C SER A 155 4.39 1.03 -6.14
N ILE A 156 4.14 0.05 -5.26
CA ILE A 156 4.66 -1.31 -5.43
C ILE A 156 4.05 -1.96 -6.67
N VAL A 157 2.74 -1.87 -6.85
CA VAL A 157 2.03 -2.41 -8.01
C VAL A 157 2.58 -1.83 -9.32
N THR A 158 2.85 -0.52 -9.37
CA THR A 158 3.49 0.13 -10.52
C THR A 158 4.89 -0.43 -10.81
N MET A 159 5.67 -0.72 -9.75
CA MET A 159 7.00 -1.32 -9.89
C MET A 159 6.93 -2.77 -10.37
N LEU A 160 6.04 -3.56 -9.78
CA LEU A 160 5.82 -4.95 -10.18
C LEU A 160 5.30 -5.05 -11.60
N GLU A 161 4.41 -4.16 -12.02
CA GLU A 161 3.93 -4.10 -13.41
C GLU A 161 5.04 -3.72 -14.39
N HIS A 162 5.95 -2.82 -13.99
CA HIS A 162 7.14 -2.56 -14.79
C HIS A 162 8.02 -3.81 -14.96
N ILE A 163 8.21 -4.57 -13.88
CA ILE A 163 8.95 -5.84 -13.92
C ILE A 163 8.23 -6.85 -14.80
N ASN A 164 6.91 -7.02 -14.61
CA ASN A 164 6.06 -7.91 -15.40
C ASN A 164 6.21 -7.71 -16.92
N LYS A 165 6.33 -6.45 -17.35
CA LYS A 165 6.50 -6.10 -18.76
C LYS A 165 7.92 -6.26 -19.30
N ASN A 166 8.93 -6.30 -18.43
CA ASN A 166 10.32 -6.20 -18.85
C ASN A 166 11.21 -7.40 -18.49
N ARG A 167 10.80 -8.22 -17.51
CA ARG A 167 11.56 -9.37 -16.99
C ARG A 167 10.76 -10.67 -17.14
N THR A 168 11.44 -11.82 -17.08
CA THR A 168 10.85 -13.15 -17.16
C THR A 168 11.07 -13.86 -15.83
N GLU A 169 10.19 -13.60 -14.86
CA GLU A 169 10.35 -14.04 -13.46
C GLU A 169 9.02 -14.50 -12.87
N ASN A 170 9.07 -15.21 -11.75
CA ASN A 170 7.89 -15.61 -10.99
C ASN A 170 7.65 -14.62 -9.83
N ILE A 171 6.54 -13.90 -9.89
CA ILE A 171 6.12 -12.92 -8.89
C ILE A 171 5.01 -13.53 -8.04
N MET A 172 5.25 -13.57 -6.73
CA MET A 172 4.24 -14.00 -5.74
C MET A 172 3.83 -12.81 -4.90
N THR A 173 2.52 -12.58 -4.74
CA THR A 173 2.02 -11.57 -3.81
C THR A 173 1.19 -12.20 -2.70
N ILE A 174 1.31 -11.64 -1.49
CA ILE A 174 0.51 -12.00 -0.32
C ILE A 174 -0.13 -10.73 0.18
N GLU A 175 -1.45 -10.60 0.02
CA GLU A 175 -2.20 -9.35 0.20
C GLU A 175 -3.40 -9.54 1.13
N ASP A 176 -3.85 -8.45 1.77
CA ASP A 176 -4.99 -8.47 2.72
C ASP A 176 -5.76 -7.13 2.68
N PRO A 177 -6.74 -6.96 1.75
CA PRO A 177 -7.02 -7.78 0.56
C PRO A 177 -6.24 -7.33 -0.69
N ILE A 178 -6.44 -8.01 -1.83
CA ILE A 178 -5.89 -7.62 -3.14
C ILE A 178 -6.47 -6.26 -3.57
N GLU A 179 -5.57 -5.30 -3.88
CA GLU A 179 -5.98 -3.94 -4.33
C GLU A 179 -5.90 -3.73 -5.84
N TYR A 180 -5.12 -4.55 -6.55
CA TYR A 180 -4.95 -4.49 -8.01
C TYR A 180 -4.80 -5.89 -8.57
N ILE A 181 -5.42 -6.16 -9.70
CA ILE A 181 -5.26 -7.44 -10.41
C ILE A 181 -4.23 -7.27 -11.52
N PHE A 182 -3.17 -8.06 -11.44
CA PHE A 182 -2.18 -8.14 -12.50
C PHE A 182 -2.63 -9.07 -13.62
N LYS A 183 -2.28 -8.69 -14.84
CA LYS A 183 -2.33 -9.59 -15.97
C LYS A 183 -0.90 -10.04 -16.27
N SER A 184 -0.62 -11.34 -16.14
CA SER A 184 0.69 -11.88 -16.49
C SER A 184 1.04 -11.55 -17.94
N ASP A 185 2.25 -11.01 -18.15
CA ASP A 185 2.81 -10.68 -19.47
C ASP A 185 4.08 -11.52 -19.66
N LYS A 186 5.27 -11.00 -19.37
CA LYS A 186 6.52 -11.76 -19.39
C LYS A 186 6.76 -12.55 -18.11
N CYS A 187 6.24 -12.06 -16.97
CA CYS A 187 6.30 -12.76 -15.69
C CYS A 187 5.11 -13.71 -15.51
N ILE A 188 5.31 -14.75 -14.71
CA ILE A 188 4.22 -15.46 -14.06
C ILE A 188 3.87 -14.66 -12.81
N ILE A 189 2.58 -14.37 -12.58
CA ILE A 189 2.15 -13.64 -11.38
C ILE A 189 1.07 -14.45 -10.68
N SER A 190 1.34 -14.78 -9.41
CA SER A 190 0.39 -15.44 -8.51
C SER A 190 0.08 -14.52 -7.35
N GLN A 191 -1.18 -14.06 -7.27
CA GLN A 191 -1.67 -13.22 -6.18
C GLN A 191 -2.47 -14.07 -5.21
N ARG A 192 -2.18 -13.93 -3.91
CA ARG A 192 -2.83 -14.69 -2.85
C ARG A 192 -3.42 -13.75 -1.81
N GLU A 193 -4.74 -13.81 -1.65
CA GLU A 193 -5.48 -13.04 -0.66
C GLU A 193 -5.61 -13.80 0.66
N VAL A 194 -5.29 -13.15 1.76
CA VAL A 194 -5.51 -13.69 3.09
C VAL A 194 -7.02 -13.75 3.37
N GLY A 195 -7.47 -14.90 3.82
CA GLY A 195 -8.91 -15.14 4.06
C GLY A 195 -9.66 -15.70 2.86
N HIS A 196 -9.04 -15.75 1.68
CA HIS A 196 -9.61 -16.35 0.48
C HIS A 196 -8.72 -17.48 -0.06
N ASP A 197 -7.46 -17.17 -0.42
CA ASP A 197 -6.52 -18.12 -1.03
C ASP A 197 -5.57 -18.74 -0.01
N THR A 198 -5.51 -18.18 1.18
CA THR A 198 -4.72 -18.68 2.30
C THR A 198 -5.39 -18.35 3.64
N TRP A 199 -5.24 -19.25 4.61
CA TRP A 199 -5.87 -19.10 5.93
C TRP A 199 -5.30 -17.96 6.75
N SER A 200 -4.03 -17.63 6.57
CA SER A 200 -3.38 -16.56 7.30
C SER A 200 -2.14 -16.09 6.57
N PHE A 201 -1.73 -14.88 6.89
CA PHE A 201 -0.47 -14.30 6.41
C PHE A 201 0.73 -15.20 6.71
N LYS A 202 0.79 -15.74 7.92
CA LYS A 202 1.81 -16.68 8.39
C LYS A 202 1.89 -17.94 7.53
N ASN A 203 0.74 -18.54 7.22
CA ASN A 203 0.70 -19.76 6.39
C ASN A 203 1.18 -19.48 4.97
N ALA A 204 0.75 -18.36 4.37
CA ALA A 204 1.19 -17.95 3.05
C ALA A 204 2.71 -17.71 3.00
N LEU A 205 3.26 -16.97 3.97
CA LEU A 205 4.69 -16.70 4.07
C LEU A 205 5.55 -17.98 4.22
N ARG A 206 5.06 -18.99 4.94
CA ARG A 206 5.74 -20.29 5.05
C ARG A 206 5.67 -21.11 3.76
N ALA A 207 4.61 -20.95 3.00
CA ALA A 207 4.42 -21.69 1.75
C ALA A 207 5.23 -21.09 0.60
N VAL A 208 5.35 -19.76 0.53
CA VAL A 208 5.91 -19.02 -0.60
C VAL A 208 7.30 -19.51 -1.03
N MET A 209 8.16 -19.90 -0.07
CA MET A 209 9.52 -20.40 -0.37
C MET A 209 9.53 -21.73 -1.16
N ARG A 210 8.39 -22.44 -1.27
CA ARG A 210 8.24 -23.67 -2.03
C ARG A 210 7.49 -23.48 -3.35
N GLU A 211 7.15 -22.23 -3.66
CA GLU A 211 6.37 -21.85 -4.83
C GLU A 211 7.28 -21.28 -5.95
N ASP A 212 8.62 -21.49 -5.82
CA ASP A 212 9.66 -21.04 -6.76
C ASP A 212 9.59 -19.56 -7.13
N PRO A 213 9.48 -18.64 -6.16
CA PRO A 213 9.38 -17.22 -6.42
C PRO A 213 10.76 -16.62 -6.70
N ASP A 214 10.86 -15.71 -7.66
CA ASP A 214 11.98 -14.77 -7.81
C ASP A 214 11.71 -13.47 -7.05
N ILE A 215 10.45 -13.02 -7.08
CA ILE A 215 10.00 -11.77 -6.50
C ILE A 215 8.80 -12.03 -5.59
N ILE A 216 8.86 -11.44 -4.39
CA ILE A 216 7.81 -11.61 -3.39
C ILE A 216 7.31 -10.25 -2.94
N PHE A 217 6.00 -10.01 -3.02
CA PHE A 217 5.36 -8.87 -2.39
C PHE A 217 4.63 -9.32 -1.13
N VAL A 218 5.08 -8.80 0.00
CA VAL A 218 4.49 -8.98 1.33
C VAL A 218 3.78 -7.68 1.70
N TRP A 219 2.44 -7.70 1.72
CA TRP A 219 1.62 -6.48 1.76
C TRP A 219 1.99 -5.51 2.88
N GLU A 220 2.18 -5.99 4.13
CA GLU A 220 2.54 -5.13 5.25
C GLU A 220 3.28 -5.90 6.36
N ILE A 221 4.30 -5.26 6.95
CA ILE A 221 4.97 -5.75 8.16
C ILE A 221 4.29 -5.14 9.38
N ARG A 222 3.57 -5.98 10.15
CA ARG A 222 2.83 -5.56 11.34
C ARG A 222 3.40 -6.11 12.65
N ASP A 223 4.13 -7.21 12.58
CA ASP A 223 4.62 -7.96 13.73
C ASP A 223 6.03 -8.52 13.51
N SER A 224 6.60 -9.09 14.58
CA SER A 224 7.95 -9.66 14.57
C SER A 224 8.07 -10.88 13.67
N GLU A 225 7.04 -11.72 13.56
CA GLU A 225 7.07 -12.93 12.74
C GLU A 225 7.13 -12.58 11.25
N THR A 226 6.31 -11.60 10.82
CA THR A 226 6.34 -11.08 9.45
C THR A 226 7.67 -10.42 9.14
N ALA A 227 8.21 -9.60 10.07
CA ALA A 227 9.50 -8.93 9.92
C ALA A 227 10.65 -9.95 9.78
N GLU A 228 10.69 -10.99 10.61
CA GLU A 228 11.70 -12.06 10.53
C GLU A 228 11.58 -12.83 9.21
N THR A 229 10.36 -13.12 8.76
CA THR A 229 10.16 -13.83 7.49
C THR A 229 10.61 -12.98 6.29
N VAL A 230 10.29 -11.69 6.28
CA VAL A 230 10.75 -10.75 5.23
C VAL A 230 12.28 -10.68 5.17
N LEU A 231 12.96 -10.63 6.34
CA LEU A 231 14.43 -10.72 6.40
C LEU A 231 14.93 -12.02 5.77
N SER A 232 14.38 -13.15 6.20
CA SER A 232 14.81 -14.49 5.75
C SER A 232 14.58 -14.68 4.23
N LEU A 233 13.47 -14.18 3.68
CA LEU A 233 13.19 -14.20 2.25
C LEU A 233 14.23 -13.39 1.46
N ALA A 234 14.57 -12.18 1.93
CA ALA A 234 15.56 -11.33 1.27
C ALA A 234 16.99 -11.90 1.38
N GLU A 235 17.33 -12.57 2.49
CA GLU A 235 18.59 -13.30 2.68
C GLU A 235 18.68 -14.52 1.75
N SER A 236 17.56 -15.15 1.44
CA SER A 236 17.47 -16.33 0.56
C SER A 236 17.42 -15.98 -0.94
N TRP A 237 17.98 -14.84 -1.33
CA TRP A 237 18.17 -14.41 -2.71
C TRP A 237 16.91 -13.97 -3.48
N HIS A 238 15.80 -13.71 -2.80
CA HIS A 238 14.60 -13.16 -3.41
C HIS A 238 14.63 -11.62 -3.44
N LEU A 239 13.97 -11.02 -4.42
CA LEU A 239 13.64 -9.60 -4.39
C LEU A 239 12.32 -9.42 -3.64
N VAL A 240 12.38 -8.81 -2.46
CA VAL A 240 11.23 -8.69 -1.57
C VAL A 240 10.75 -7.24 -1.52
N PHE A 241 9.47 -7.04 -1.79
CA PHE A 241 8.78 -5.77 -1.59
C PHE A 241 7.88 -5.86 -0.36
N SER A 242 7.89 -4.83 0.47
CA SER A 242 6.94 -4.76 1.59
C SER A 242 6.63 -3.32 1.99
N THR A 243 5.61 -3.15 2.85
CA THR A 243 5.20 -1.82 3.33
C THR A 243 5.26 -1.69 4.85
N LEU A 244 5.40 -0.43 5.30
CA LEU A 244 5.29 0.00 6.69
C LEU A 244 4.52 1.32 6.79
N HIS A 245 3.98 1.63 7.98
CA HIS A 245 3.31 2.89 8.27
C HIS A 245 4.23 3.85 9.00
N THR A 246 5.28 4.33 8.34
CA THR A 246 6.23 5.30 8.87
C THR A 246 6.36 6.50 7.93
N TRP A 247 6.80 7.64 8.46
CA TRP A 247 6.81 8.92 7.76
C TRP A 247 8.12 9.22 7.02
N SER A 248 9.23 8.59 7.40
CA SER A 248 10.54 8.80 6.81
C SER A 248 11.36 7.51 6.80
N ALA A 249 12.45 7.50 6.05
CA ALA A 249 13.37 6.37 5.97
C ALA A 249 14.04 6.10 7.34
N SER A 250 14.47 7.13 8.03
CA SER A 250 15.07 7.00 9.38
C SER A 250 14.10 6.37 10.38
N HIS A 251 12.85 6.84 10.42
CA HIS A 251 11.80 6.24 11.25
C HIS A 251 11.46 4.80 10.83
N THR A 252 11.57 4.48 9.53
CA THR A 252 11.33 3.12 9.02
C THR A 252 12.34 2.14 9.60
N LEU A 253 13.61 2.52 9.63
CA LEU A 253 14.68 1.67 10.18
C LEU A 253 14.45 1.41 11.68
N GLY A 254 14.19 2.45 12.44
CA GLY A 254 13.89 2.32 13.88
C GLY A 254 12.62 1.48 14.13
N ARG A 255 11.57 1.70 13.34
CA ARG A 255 10.31 0.94 13.44
C ARG A 255 10.51 -0.54 13.12
N PHE A 256 11.29 -0.85 12.08
CA PHE A 256 11.59 -2.23 11.72
C PHE A 256 12.27 -2.97 12.87
N LEU A 257 13.28 -2.36 13.48
CA LEU A 257 13.98 -2.96 14.63
C LEU A 257 13.07 -3.07 15.87
N SER A 258 12.10 -2.18 16.05
CA SER A 258 11.19 -2.22 17.19
C SER A 258 10.25 -3.43 17.21
N PHE A 259 10.14 -4.18 16.12
CA PHE A 259 9.43 -5.46 16.11
C PHE A 259 10.17 -6.56 16.87
N PHE A 260 11.47 -6.38 17.14
CA PHE A 260 12.31 -7.38 17.78
C PHE A 260 12.67 -7.00 19.22
N PRO A 261 12.85 -7.99 20.11
CA PRO A 261 13.35 -7.74 21.46
C PRO A 261 14.70 -6.99 21.46
N ALA A 262 14.93 -6.15 22.45
CA ALA A 262 16.11 -5.29 22.51
C ALA A 262 17.45 -6.02 22.35
N ASN A 263 17.56 -7.24 22.91
CA ASN A 263 18.75 -8.08 22.78
C ASN A 263 19.00 -8.65 21.38
N MET A 264 18.02 -8.60 20.49
CA MET A 264 18.13 -9.07 19.10
C MET A 264 18.34 -7.91 18.11
N GLN A 265 18.00 -6.68 18.48
CA GLN A 265 18.01 -5.54 17.57
C GLN A 265 19.34 -5.28 16.88
N ALA A 266 20.47 -5.45 17.59
CA ALA A 266 21.78 -5.26 17.00
C ALA A 266 22.06 -6.28 15.87
N SER A 267 21.77 -7.57 16.11
CA SER A 267 21.92 -8.62 15.11
C SER A 267 20.97 -8.42 13.92
N VAL A 268 19.72 -8.02 14.19
CA VAL A 268 18.75 -7.72 13.14
C VAL A 268 19.18 -6.50 12.32
N SER A 269 19.77 -5.49 12.96
CA SER A 269 20.29 -4.31 12.27
C SER A 269 21.46 -4.65 11.33
N ASP A 270 22.35 -5.55 11.73
CA ASP A 270 23.42 -6.05 10.87
C ASP A 270 22.85 -6.81 9.65
N ARG A 271 21.89 -7.72 9.86
CA ARG A 271 21.20 -8.44 8.79
C ARG A 271 20.49 -7.47 7.83
N LEU A 272 19.72 -6.54 8.39
CA LEU A 272 19.02 -5.53 7.59
C LEU A 272 19.99 -4.67 6.77
N ALA A 273 21.13 -4.28 7.35
CA ALA A 273 22.17 -3.53 6.66
C ALA A 273 22.73 -4.29 5.44
N ASP A 274 22.74 -5.62 5.46
CA ASP A 274 23.28 -6.42 4.37
C ASP A 274 22.27 -6.68 3.25
N ILE A 275 20.96 -6.70 3.56
CA ILE A 275 19.90 -7.05 2.58
C ILE A 275 19.05 -5.87 2.14
N LEU A 276 19.03 -4.76 2.88
CA LEU A 276 18.26 -3.59 2.47
C LEU A 276 18.80 -3.06 1.15
N LEU A 277 17.93 -2.81 0.19
CA LEU A 277 18.28 -2.15 -1.06
C LEU A 277 17.87 -0.68 -1.01
N TRP A 278 16.59 -0.45 -0.61
CA TRP A 278 15.96 0.85 -0.79
C TRP A 278 14.80 1.06 0.17
N ILE A 279 14.60 2.32 0.59
CA ILE A 279 13.38 2.75 1.26
C ILE A 279 12.79 3.92 0.48
N GLN A 280 11.51 3.80 0.15
CA GLN A 280 10.71 4.88 -0.42
C GLN A 280 9.67 5.30 0.61
N SER A 281 9.81 6.49 1.18
CA SER A 281 8.78 7.09 2.02
C SER A 281 7.93 8.05 1.19
N GLN A 282 6.62 8.09 1.43
CA GLN A 282 5.73 8.87 0.57
C GLN A 282 4.50 9.40 1.31
N MET A 283 4.02 10.55 0.84
CA MET A 283 2.74 11.12 1.22
C MET A 283 2.02 11.71 0.01
N LEU A 284 0.72 11.93 0.13
CA LEU A 284 -0.08 12.57 -0.92
C LEU A 284 -0.49 13.97 -0.51
N VAL A 285 -0.34 14.91 -1.43
CA VAL A 285 -0.78 16.29 -1.29
C VAL A 285 -1.73 16.67 -2.41
N ARG A 286 -2.52 17.73 -2.21
CA ARG A 286 -3.40 18.25 -3.26
C ARG A 286 -2.58 18.93 -4.34
N ARG A 287 -2.97 18.74 -5.59
CA ARG A 287 -2.44 19.54 -6.70
C ARG A 287 -3.08 20.91 -6.71
N SER A 288 -2.31 21.91 -7.13
CA SER A 288 -2.77 23.29 -7.27
C SER A 288 -3.45 23.58 -8.62
N ASP A 289 -3.11 22.78 -9.64
CA ASP A 289 -3.51 23.00 -11.03
C ASP A 289 -4.75 22.19 -11.47
N VAL A 290 -5.01 21.06 -10.82
CA VAL A 290 -6.16 20.17 -11.13
C VAL A 290 -6.73 19.55 -9.86
N LYS A 291 -8.00 19.11 -9.90
CA LYS A 291 -8.65 18.40 -8.78
C LYS A 291 -8.10 16.96 -8.66
N ALA A 292 -6.83 16.83 -8.28
CA ALA A 292 -6.14 15.55 -8.11
C ALA A 292 -5.15 15.60 -6.93
N ARG A 293 -4.51 14.49 -6.64
CA ARG A 293 -3.40 14.38 -5.67
C ARG A 293 -2.11 14.04 -6.40
N ILE A 294 -0.98 14.41 -5.80
CA ILE A 294 0.37 14.09 -6.27
C ILE A 294 1.19 13.54 -5.11
N GLY A 295 2.08 12.59 -5.41
CA GLY A 295 3.01 12.04 -4.42
C GLY A 295 4.16 13.00 -4.10
N VAL A 296 4.49 13.12 -2.83
CA VAL A 296 5.75 13.68 -2.33
C VAL A 296 6.56 12.52 -1.80
N TYR A 297 7.78 12.37 -2.28
CA TYR A 297 8.59 11.19 -2.04
C TYR A 297 9.90 11.52 -1.32
N GLU A 298 10.36 10.58 -0.51
CA GLU A 298 11.70 10.50 0.01
C GLU A 298 12.32 9.17 -0.42
N PHE A 299 13.58 9.19 -0.81
CA PHE A 299 14.28 7.99 -1.27
C PHE A 299 15.62 7.81 -0.56
N LEU A 300 15.78 6.67 0.07
CA LEU A 300 17.01 6.20 0.67
C LEU A 300 17.54 4.99 -0.09
N LEU A 301 18.75 5.08 -0.65
CA LEU A 301 19.51 3.95 -1.16
C LEU A 301 20.47 3.46 -0.08
N ASN A 302 20.60 2.17 0.12
CA ASN A 302 21.50 1.57 1.11
C ASN A 302 22.98 1.62 0.63
N THR A 303 23.54 2.83 0.65
CA THR A 303 24.97 3.05 0.37
C THR A 303 25.84 2.55 1.54
N THR A 304 27.15 2.48 1.34
CA THR A 304 28.10 2.13 2.41
C THR A 304 27.95 3.02 3.65
N ALA A 305 27.65 4.32 3.47
CA ALA A 305 27.40 5.24 4.57
C ALA A 305 26.14 4.86 5.37
N VAL A 306 25.04 4.57 4.68
CA VAL A 306 23.79 4.13 5.29
C VAL A 306 23.98 2.79 6.01
N LYS A 307 24.63 1.83 5.35
CA LYS A 307 24.95 0.52 5.91
C LYS A 307 25.75 0.62 7.22
N ASN A 308 26.75 1.49 7.27
CA ASN A 308 27.56 1.71 8.46
C ASN A 308 26.75 2.32 9.62
N ASN A 309 25.82 3.24 9.31
CA ASN A 309 24.94 3.81 10.32
C ASN A 309 23.89 2.80 10.82
N LEU A 310 23.37 1.95 9.93
CA LEU A 310 22.51 0.83 10.30
C LEU A 310 23.22 -0.08 11.31
N LYS A 311 24.44 -0.54 11.03
CA LYS A 311 25.23 -1.40 11.93
C LYS A 311 25.50 -0.77 13.28
N LYS A 312 25.57 0.57 13.37
CA LYS A 312 25.71 1.32 14.62
C LYS A 312 24.37 1.64 15.29
N MET A 313 23.24 1.34 14.64
CA MET A 313 21.89 1.76 15.03
C MET A 313 21.75 3.29 15.18
N ASP A 314 22.56 4.06 14.43
CA ASP A 314 22.53 5.53 14.42
C ASP A 314 21.67 6.04 13.28
N PHE A 315 20.37 6.04 13.48
CA PHE A 315 19.39 6.41 12.44
C PHE A 315 19.24 7.93 12.28
N TRP A 316 19.70 8.71 13.25
CA TRP A 316 19.61 10.18 13.21
C TRP A 316 20.46 10.81 12.10
N GLN A 317 21.54 10.14 11.70
CA GLN A 317 22.40 10.62 10.62
C GLN A 317 21.85 10.30 9.23
N VAL A 318 20.87 9.41 9.13
CA VAL A 318 20.32 8.95 7.83
C VAL A 318 19.74 10.10 7.04
N ASP A 319 18.99 11.01 7.67
CA ASP A 319 18.36 12.14 7.00
C ASP A 319 19.42 13.09 6.38
N SER A 320 20.52 13.33 7.11
CA SER A 320 21.66 14.11 6.60
C SER A 320 22.39 13.42 5.45
N ILE A 321 22.48 12.09 5.49
CA ILE A 321 23.06 11.30 4.39
C ILE A 321 22.18 11.41 3.14
N ILE A 322 20.86 11.31 3.28
CA ILE A 322 19.92 11.49 2.16
C ILE A 322 20.08 12.89 1.58
N GLU A 323 20.10 13.93 2.42
CA GLU A 323 20.22 15.34 1.99
C GLU A 323 21.51 15.60 1.18
N ALA A 324 22.62 15.00 1.63
CA ALA A 324 23.94 15.17 0.99
C ALA A 324 24.14 14.30 -0.26
N SER A 325 23.33 13.26 -0.48
CA SER A 325 23.58 12.21 -1.49
C SER A 325 22.69 12.34 -2.73
N THR A 326 22.35 13.54 -3.14
CA THR A 326 21.50 13.80 -4.31
C THR A 326 22.10 13.31 -5.63
N SER A 327 23.44 13.18 -5.72
CA SER A 327 24.14 12.63 -6.88
C SER A 327 23.86 11.13 -7.12
N VAL A 328 23.50 10.39 -6.06
CA VAL A 328 23.13 8.98 -6.13
C VAL A 328 21.62 8.77 -6.00
N TRP A 329 20.84 9.77 -6.42
CA TRP A 329 19.37 9.72 -6.53
C TRP A 329 18.62 9.68 -5.18
N MET A 330 19.29 9.89 -4.06
CA MET A 330 18.62 10.12 -2.80
C MET A 330 17.99 11.50 -2.79
N ILE A 331 16.82 11.61 -2.18
CA ILE A 331 16.11 12.89 -2.06
C ILE A 331 15.26 12.86 -0.81
N THR A 332 15.28 13.93 -0.02
CA THR A 332 14.38 14.09 1.13
C THR A 332 12.98 14.53 0.66
N MET A 333 11.95 14.28 1.48
CA MET A 333 10.59 14.79 1.21
C MET A 333 10.58 16.31 0.99
N GLN A 334 11.38 17.05 1.77
CA GLN A 334 11.50 18.49 1.64
C GLN A 334 12.09 18.93 0.30
N GLN A 335 13.18 18.29 -0.13
CA GLN A 335 13.78 18.57 -1.43
C GLN A 335 12.82 18.24 -2.58
N TYR A 336 12.06 17.15 -2.45
CA TYR A 336 11.04 16.77 -3.42
C TYR A 336 9.90 17.79 -3.46
N ALA A 337 9.36 18.16 -2.27
CA ALA A 337 8.32 19.18 -2.14
C ALA A 337 8.76 20.53 -2.72
N LYS A 338 10.01 20.98 -2.48
CA LYS A 338 10.58 22.20 -3.09
C LYS A 338 10.53 22.15 -4.62
N LYS A 339 10.85 20.99 -5.25
CA LYS A 339 10.75 20.83 -6.71
C LYS A 339 9.32 20.95 -7.22
N LEU A 340 8.33 20.41 -6.47
CA LEU A 340 6.92 20.52 -6.81
C LEU A 340 6.40 21.95 -6.67
N LEU A 341 6.80 22.66 -5.60
CA LEU A 341 6.49 24.09 -5.37
C LEU A 341 7.05 24.96 -6.49
N TRP A 342 8.31 24.73 -6.86
CA TRP A 342 8.94 25.47 -7.96
C TRP A 342 8.22 25.27 -9.31
N LYS A 343 7.63 24.09 -9.52
CA LYS A 343 6.80 23.80 -10.70
C LYS A 343 5.35 24.26 -10.55
N ASN A 344 4.96 24.91 -9.47
CA ASN A 344 3.60 25.33 -9.15
C ASN A 344 2.57 24.17 -9.14
N LEU A 345 3.00 22.93 -8.84
CA LEU A 345 2.14 21.76 -8.81
C LEU A 345 1.43 21.57 -7.47
N ILE A 346 1.92 22.18 -6.38
CA ILE A 346 1.36 22.13 -5.03
C ILE A 346 1.44 23.49 -4.36
N ASN A 347 0.66 23.69 -3.28
CA ASN A 347 0.73 24.90 -2.47
C ASN A 347 1.60 24.68 -1.23
N ILE A 348 2.30 25.72 -0.77
CA ILE A 348 3.15 25.67 0.43
C ILE A 348 2.36 25.24 1.69
N LYS A 349 1.11 25.64 1.81
CA LYS A 349 0.22 25.27 2.93
C LYS A 349 0.05 23.76 3.08
N ASP A 350 0.06 23.00 1.98
CA ASP A 350 -0.14 21.55 2.00
C ASP A 350 1.11 20.80 2.50
N VAL A 351 2.30 21.45 2.50
CA VAL A 351 3.60 20.86 2.85
C VAL A 351 4.38 21.65 3.91
N GLU A 352 3.79 22.67 4.49
CA GLU A 352 4.44 23.56 5.48
C GLU A 352 5.04 22.79 6.67
N HIS A 353 4.35 21.73 7.11
CA HIS A 353 4.80 20.87 8.20
C HIS A 353 6.14 20.18 7.94
N LEU A 354 6.48 19.90 6.66
CA LEU A 354 7.77 19.31 6.29
C LEU A 354 8.93 20.28 6.57
N PHE A 355 8.71 21.58 6.45
CA PHE A 355 9.75 22.60 6.65
C PHE A 355 9.90 23.00 8.12
N LYS A 356 8.80 23.07 8.87
CA LYS A 356 8.82 23.39 10.31
C LYS A 356 9.57 22.33 11.13
N ASN A 357 9.41 21.07 10.79
CA ASN A 357 10.12 19.97 11.47
C ASN A 357 11.64 20.02 11.23
N ALA A 358 12.10 20.43 10.05
CA ALA A 358 13.52 20.56 9.76
C ALA A 358 14.20 21.69 10.55
N GLU A 359 13.51 22.81 10.73
CA GLU A 359 14.04 23.94 11.54
C GLU A 359 14.14 23.54 13.02
N ASN A 360 13.14 22.83 13.54
CA ASN A 360 13.15 22.33 14.92
C ASN A 360 14.24 21.26 15.15
N GLN A 361 14.46 20.36 14.19
CA GLN A 361 15.54 19.36 14.25
C GLN A 361 16.92 20.03 14.19
N LYS A 362 17.13 21.00 13.30
CA LYS A 362 18.38 21.78 13.24
C LYS A 362 18.64 22.55 14.53
N ALA A 363 17.62 23.15 15.14
CA ALA A 363 17.72 23.85 16.41
C ALA A 363 18.07 22.90 17.57
N GLN A 364 17.50 21.70 17.60
CA GLN A 364 17.84 20.68 18.61
C GLN A 364 19.27 20.15 18.45
N MET A 365 19.75 19.92 17.22
CA MET A 365 21.14 19.53 16.95
C MET A 365 22.14 20.62 17.35
N GLN A 366 21.84 21.90 17.12
CA GLN A 366 22.70 23.00 17.55
C GLN A 366 22.77 23.14 19.07
N ASN A 367 21.68 22.86 19.77
CA ASN A 367 21.64 22.90 21.24
C ASN A 367 22.35 21.72 21.91
N GLN A 368 22.51 20.57 21.20
CA GLN A 368 23.28 19.43 21.70
C GLN A 368 24.78 19.52 21.39
N ALA A 369 25.18 20.41 20.46
CA ALA A 369 26.59 20.63 20.08
C ALA A 369 27.32 21.67 20.93
N ILE A 370 26.74 22.15 22.05
CA ILE A 370 27.46 23.01 22.99
C ILE A 370 28.38 22.13 23.82
N PRO A 371 29.73 22.21 23.66
CA PRO A 371 30.63 21.45 24.49
C PRO A 371 30.55 21.99 25.92
N LEU A 372 30.40 21.08 26.87
CA LEU A 372 30.67 21.35 28.27
C LEU A 372 32.15 21.72 28.41
N THR A 373 32.45 23.01 28.21
CA THR A 373 33.70 23.57 28.69
C THR A 373 33.46 24.06 30.14
N ARG A 374 33.79 23.23 31.10
CA ARG A 374 34.54 23.59 32.31
C ARG A 374 34.74 22.36 33.20
#